data_fcb3987480ea6960b3fa249bc075e0a5
#
_entry.id   fcb3987480ea6960b3fa249bc075e0a5
#
_cell.length_a   1.000
_cell.length_b   1.000
_cell.length_c   1.000
_cell.angle_alpha   90.00
_cell.angle_beta   90.00
_cell.angle_gamma   90.00
#
_symmetry.space_group_name_H-M   'P 1'
#
loop_
_entity.id
_entity.type
_entity.pdbx_description
1 polymer ?
#
loop_
_entity_poly.entity_id
_entity_poly.type
_entity_poly.pdbx_seq_one_letter_code
_entity_poly.pdbx_strand_id
1 'polypeptide(L)'
;MKHTLFLLLFFVSTMSLLSQENEILLFPNGAPGESVKLKQVDDLLGAKVAGCAVLRVGNVSEPALTFYPAPANNNSGVTIIVNPGGGYNILAYNLEGTEICKRFNSYGINCVLVKYRVPRREGLDKHAAPLQDVQRAIAYTRSHAGEWNINSDKIGVLGFSAGAHLSAVASTNYGSRSYQRVDSYDDVSLRPDFTVLVYPAYLSADNFSISPELKVDGNTPPTILIQTQDDKSFIDSSLFYYYALKEANVPAAMHLYPSGGHGYGARNTGHTVNEWPHRVLSWLRDIKMIE
;
A
#
# COMPACT_ATOMS: atom_id res chain seq x y z
N MET A 1 -31.71 59.18 27.16
CA MET A 1 -31.90 57.70 26.96
C MET A 1 -30.94 57.23 25.93
N LYS A 2 -29.86 56.53 26.31
CA LYS A 2 -28.84 55.98 25.39
C LYS A 2 -29.14 54.50 25.16
N HIS A 3 -29.51 54.14 23.94
CA HIS A 3 -29.68 52.74 23.54
C HIS A 3 -28.33 52.16 23.12
N THR A 4 -27.82 51.25 23.93
CA THR A 4 -26.61 50.45 23.63
C THR A 4 -27.04 49.24 22.85
N LEU A 5 -26.66 49.17 21.57
CA LEU A 5 -26.88 48.02 20.67
C LEU A 5 -25.80 46.97 20.91
N PHE A 6 -26.19 45.83 21.48
CA PHE A 6 -25.30 44.66 21.62
C PHE A 6 -25.27 43.89 20.33
N LEU A 7 -24.14 43.91 19.64
CA LEU A 7 -23.89 43.08 18.44
C LEU A 7 -23.43 41.70 18.91
N LEU A 8 -24.28 40.70 18.79
CA LEU A 8 -23.93 39.30 19.00
C LEU A 8 -23.17 38.80 17.75
N LEU A 9 -21.86 38.66 17.85
CA LEU A 9 -21.06 37.97 16.84
C LEU A 9 -21.26 36.45 16.99
N PHE A 10 -22.03 35.87 16.07
CA PHE A 10 -22.09 34.43 15.90
C PHE A 10 -20.77 33.94 15.26
N PHE A 11 -19.91 33.33 16.06
CA PHE A 11 -18.78 32.56 15.56
C PHE A 11 -19.33 31.25 14.97
N VAL A 12 -19.54 31.22 13.65
CA VAL A 12 -19.79 29.97 12.94
C VAL A 12 -18.44 29.25 12.83
N SER A 13 -18.20 28.32 13.74
CA SER A 13 -17.11 27.35 13.62
C SER A 13 -17.39 26.50 12.38
N THR A 14 -16.71 26.79 11.28
CA THR A 14 -16.63 25.88 10.14
C THR A 14 -15.80 24.66 10.56
N MET A 15 -16.45 23.67 11.16
CA MET A 15 -15.91 22.31 11.17
C MET A 15 -15.76 21.92 9.70
N SER A 16 -14.51 21.91 9.23
CA SER A 16 -14.18 21.22 7.99
C SER A 16 -14.66 19.78 8.13
N LEU A 17 -15.76 19.46 7.47
CA LEU A 17 -16.10 18.08 7.16
C LEU A 17 -14.92 17.56 6.31
N LEU A 18 -13.99 16.88 6.96
CA LEU A 18 -13.16 15.90 6.27
C LEU A 18 -14.16 15.00 5.56
N SER A 19 -14.22 15.07 4.23
CA SER A 19 -15.01 14.14 3.44
C SER A 19 -14.59 12.76 3.91
N GLN A 20 -15.52 12.03 4.50
CA GLN A 20 -15.35 10.63 4.83
C GLN A 20 -15.19 9.95 3.47
N GLU A 21 -13.94 9.69 3.08
CA GLU A 21 -13.64 8.99 1.85
C GLU A 21 -14.39 7.66 1.94
N ASN A 22 -15.19 7.35 0.92
CA ASN A 22 -16.07 6.18 0.93
C ASN A 22 -15.23 4.91 0.99
N GLU A 23 -15.07 4.35 2.18
CA GLU A 23 -14.47 3.02 2.36
C GLU A 23 -15.42 1.95 1.82
N ILE A 24 -14.89 1.06 0.98
CA ILE A 24 -15.59 -0.10 0.44
C ILE A 24 -15.12 -1.34 1.17
N LEU A 25 -16.03 -2.01 1.86
CA LEU A 25 -15.71 -3.26 2.57
C LEU A 25 -15.34 -4.36 1.55
N LEU A 26 -14.19 -4.98 1.74
CA LEU A 26 -13.72 -6.07 0.88
C LEU A 26 -14.57 -7.35 1.05
N PHE A 27 -15.08 -7.57 2.25
CA PHE A 27 -15.92 -8.71 2.61
C PHE A 27 -17.17 -8.22 3.35
N PRO A 28 -18.22 -7.81 2.64
CA PRO A 28 -19.41 -7.19 3.26
C PRO A 28 -20.18 -8.15 4.19
N ASN A 29 -20.00 -9.47 4.01
CA ASN A 29 -20.62 -10.51 4.86
C ASN A 29 -19.67 -11.06 5.94
N GLY A 30 -18.57 -10.36 6.23
CA GLY A 30 -17.53 -10.78 7.17
C GLY A 30 -16.28 -11.32 6.49
N ALA A 31 -15.12 -10.94 6.99
CA ALA A 31 -13.83 -11.38 6.45
C ALA A 31 -13.53 -12.84 6.82
N PRO A 32 -12.89 -13.61 5.93
CA PRO A 32 -12.62 -15.02 6.17
C PRO A 32 -11.79 -15.24 7.45
N GLY A 33 -12.26 -16.12 8.33
CA GLY A 33 -11.60 -16.43 9.61
C GLY A 33 -11.80 -15.41 10.73
N GLU A 34 -12.52 -14.31 10.48
CA GLU A 34 -12.88 -13.37 11.54
C GLU A 34 -14.16 -13.80 12.23
N SER A 35 -14.05 -14.13 13.52
CA SER A 35 -15.21 -14.49 14.36
C SER A 35 -15.68 -13.34 15.26
N VAL A 36 -14.86 -12.31 15.44
CA VAL A 36 -15.13 -11.18 16.33
C VAL A 36 -14.79 -9.88 15.64
N LYS A 37 -15.72 -8.93 15.68
CA LYS A 37 -15.44 -7.56 15.24
C LYS A 37 -14.62 -6.84 16.30
N LEU A 38 -13.40 -6.45 15.95
CA LEU A 38 -12.53 -5.65 16.81
C LEU A 38 -12.93 -4.19 16.74
N LYS A 39 -12.78 -3.48 17.84
CA LYS A 39 -12.90 -2.01 17.85
C LYS A 39 -11.61 -1.42 17.26
N GLN A 40 -11.68 -0.81 16.08
CA GLN A 40 -10.55 -0.10 15.48
C GLN A 40 -9.99 0.95 16.45
N VAL A 41 -8.67 1.11 16.42
CA VAL A 41 -7.95 2.11 17.22
C VAL A 41 -7.12 2.97 16.26
N ASP A 42 -7.30 4.28 16.39
CA ASP A 42 -6.56 5.29 15.65
C ASP A 42 -5.68 6.06 16.64
N ASP A 43 -4.35 5.96 16.45
CA ASP A 43 -3.36 6.54 17.36
C ASP A 43 -2.40 7.49 16.62
N LEU A 44 -2.20 8.67 17.18
CA LEU A 44 -1.28 9.70 16.72
C LEU A 44 -0.10 9.93 17.67
N LEU A 45 -0.04 9.20 18.81
CA LEU A 45 0.87 9.47 19.92
C LEU A 45 2.31 8.98 19.69
N GLY A 46 2.52 8.11 18.71
CA GLY A 46 3.85 7.55 18.44
C GLY A 46 4.83 8.53 17.79
N ALA A 47 6.00 8.01 17.41
CA ALA A 47 7.06 8.79 16.77
C ALA A 47 6.57 9.53 15.53
N LYS A 48 7.07 10.76 15.36
CA LYS A 48 6.83 11.61 14.19
C LYS A 48 7.86 11.32 13.09
N VAL A 49 7.47 11.53 11.84
CA VAL A 49 8.36 11.50 10.68
C VAL A 49 8.39 12.88 10.03
N ALA A 50 9.56 13.44 9.81
CA ALA A 50 9.74 14.81 9.30
C ALA A 50 8.88 15.84 10.08
N GLY A 51 8.83 15.72 11.41
CA GLY A 51 8.06 16.61 12.29
C GLY A 51 6.55 16.40 12.31
N CYS A 52 5.98 15.57 11.42
CA CYS A 52 4.55 15.33 11.31
C CYS A 52 4.12 14.02 11.98
N ALA A 53 2.95 14.00 12.61
CA ALA A 53 2.39 12.82 13.24
C ALA A 53 2.14 11.70 12.22
N VAL A 54 2.24 10.45 12.67
CA VAL A 54 1.87 9.26 11.90
C VAL A 54 0.60 8.68 12.50
N LEU A 55 -0.46 8.59 11.68
CA LEU A 55 -1.70 7.92 12.07
C LEU A 55 -1.48 6.40 12.02
N ARG A 56 -1.57 5.75 13.17
CA ARG A 56 -1.47 4.31 13.34
C ARG A 56 -2.85 3.72 13.52
N VAL A 57 -3.32 3.01 12.50
CA VAL A 57 -4.61 2.32 12.56
C VAL A 57 -4.38 0.88 13.00
N GLY A 58 -5.00 0.49 14.09
CA GLY A 58 -4.91 -0.86 14.66
C GLY A 58 -6.27 -1.53 14.80
N ASN A 59 -6.27 -2.81 15.16
CA ASN A 59 -7.47 -3.60 15.38
C ASN A 59 -8.44 -3.60 14.18
N VAL A 60 -7.92 -3.71 12.98
CA VAL A 60 -8.72 -3.85 11.76
C VAL A 60 -9.19 -5.29 11.64
N SER A 61 -10.49 -5.54 11.72
CA SER A 61 -11.15 -6.83 11.46
C SER A 61 -12.13 -6.76 10.28
N GLU A 62 -12.49 -5.56 9.86
CA GLU A 62 -13.28 -5.30 8.66
C GLU A 62 -12.37 -4.63 7.61
N PRO A 63 -11.69 -5.44 6.77
CA PRO A 63 -10.80 -4.89 5.76
C PRO A 63 -11.58 -4.14 4.68
N ALA A 64 -11.03 -3.02 4.26
CA ALA A 64 -11.66 -2.13 3.31
C ALA A 64 -10.64 -1.57 2.32
N LEU A 65 -11.14 -1.03 1.22
CA LEU A 65 -10.36 -0.23 0.30
C LEU A 65 -10.97 1.16 0.14
N THR A 66 -10.13 2.13 -0.21
CA THR A 66 -10.56 3.47 -0.62
C THR A 66 -9.95 3.80 -1.98
N PHE A 67 -10.77 4.17 -2.95
CA PHE A 67 -10.31 4.56 -4.28
C PHE A 67 -10.02 6.05 -4.34
N TYR A 68 -8.85 6.40 -4.80
CA TYR A 68 -8.37 7.76 -5.05
C TYR A 68 -8.16 7.95 -6.55
N PRO A 69 -9.13 8.50 -7.29
CA PRO A 69 -8.99 8.73 -8.72
C PRO A 69 -7.93 9.79 -9.01
N ALA A 70 -7.15 9.59 -10.06
CA ALA A 70 -6.31 10.64 -10.62
C ALA A 70 -7.19 11.75 -11.24
N PRO A 71 -6.71 13.01 -11.30
CA PRO A 71 -7.44 14.08 -11.98
C PRO A 71 -7.75 13.70 -13.43
N ALA A 72 -8.99 13.92 -13.86
CA ALA A 72 -9.47 13.44 -15.18
C ALA A 72 -8.66 13.98 -16.37
N ASN A 73 -8.04 15.16 -16.22
CA ASN A 73 -7.24 15.79 -17.26
C ASN A 73 -5.83 15.20 -17.45
N ASN A 74 -5.36 14.33 -16.54
CA ASN A 74 -4.06 13.66 -16.65
C ASN A 74 -4.10 12.17 -16.25
N ASN A 75 -5.29 11.55 -16.17
CA ASN A 75 -5.43 10.15 -15.80
C ASN A 75 -4.75 9.24 -16.82
N SER A 76 -3.69 8.55 -16.41
CA SER A 76 -2.94 7.59 -17.23
C SER A 76 -3.63 6.22 -17.39
N GLY A 77 -4.69 5.97 -16.64
CA GLY A 77 -5.34 4.66 -16.51
C GLY A 77 -4.58 3.68 -15.61
N VAL A 78 -3.33 3.97 -15.24
CA VAL A 78 -2.56 3.14 -14.30
C VAL A 78 -3.13 3.26 -12.91
N THR A 79 -3.16 2.15 -12.19
CA THR A 79 -3.63 2.10 -10.79
C THR A 79 -2.61 1.40 -9.91
N ILE A 80 -2.33 1.98 -8.75
CA ILE A 80 -1.48 1.39 -7.72
C ILE A 80 -2.32 1.04 -6.50
N ILE A 81 -2.30 -0.23 -6.09
CA ILE A 81 -2.89 -0.70 -4.84
C ILE A 81 -1.84 -0.52 -3.75
N VAL A 82 -2.11 0.36 -2.79
CA VAL A 82 -1.17 0.79 -1.76
C VAL A 82 -1.42 0.01 -0.47
N ASN A 83 -0.37 -0.67 0.01
CA ASN A 83 -0.36 -1.48 1.22
C ASN A 83 0.57 -0.83 2.26
N PRO A 84 0.05 -0.12 3.27
CA PRO A 84 0.86 0.50 4.32
C PRO A 84 1.64 -0.54 5.13
N GLY A 85 2.78 -0.15 5.71
CA GLY A 85 3.51 -0.95 6.69
C GLY A 85 2.97 -0.78 8.11
N GLY A 86 3.73 -1.33 9.06
CA GLY A 86 3.39 -1.30 10.49
C GLY A 86 3.61 -2.65 11.17
N GLY A 87 4.50 -3.49 10.62
CA GLY A 87 4.94 -4.76 11.22
C GLY A 87 3.84 -5.81 11.34
N TYR A 88 2.75 -5.70 10.59
CA TYR A 88 1.51 -6.49 10.74
C TYR A 88 0.82 -6.33 12.11
N ASN A 89 1.11 -5.26 12.83
CA ASN A 89 0.47 -4.93 14.10
C ASN A 89 -0.48 -3.74 13.98
N ILE A 90 -0.08 -2.75 13.18
CA ILE A 90 -0.84 -1.55 12.82
C ILE A 90 -0.65 -1.22 11.35
N LEU A 91 -1.33 -0.19 10.87
CA LEU A 91 -1.09 0.44 9.57
C LEU A 91 -0.59 1.87 9.78
N ALA A 92 0.55 2.24 9.19
CA ALA A 92 1.03 3.63 9.16
C ALA A 92 0.22 4.44 8.11
N TYR A 93 -1.07 4.64 8.41
CA TYR A 93 -2.13 4.85 7.44
C TYR A 93 -2.02 6.15 6.63
N ASN A 94 -1.60 7.25 7.27
CA ASN A 94 -1.38 8.49 6.52
C ASN A 94 -0.01 8.51 5.82
N LEU A 95 1.06 8.16 6.53
CA LEU A 95 2.44 8.24 6.03
C LEU A 95 2.67 7.36 4.79
N GLU A 96 2.17 6.14 4.83
CA GLU A 96 2.39 5.08 3.85
C GLU A 96 1.12 4.73 3.05
N GLY A 97 0.05 5.50 3.26
CA GLY A 97 -1.25 5.33 2.62
C GLY A 97 -1.77 6.62 1.98
N THR A 98 -2.53 7.44 2.72
CA THR A 98 -3.23 8.59 2.12
C THR A 98 -2.29 9.63 1.50
N GLU A 99 -1.11 9.88 2.09
CA GLU A 99 -0.11 10.79 1.54
C GLU A 99 0.50 10.25 0.24
N ILE A 100 0.69 8.93 0.16
CA ILE A 100 1.17 8.24 -1.05
C ILE A 100 0.14 8.34 -2.17
N CYS A 101 -1.13 8.02 -1.88
CA CYS A 101 -2.22 8.13 -2.84
C CYS A 101 -2.30 9.54 -3.42
N LYS A 102 -2.31 10.57 -2.57
CA LYS A 102 -2.32 11.98 -3.00
C LYS A 102 -1.12 12.34 -3.89
N ARG A 103 0.07 11.84 -3.56
CA ARG A 103 1.28 12.08 -4.35
C ARG A 103 1.18 11.44 -5.73
N PHE A 104 0.80 10.17 -5.83
CA PHE A 104 0.70 9.48 -7.12
C PHE A 104 -0.47 10.00 -7.96
N ASN A 105 -1.57 10.46 -7.34
CA ASN A 105 -2.63 11.17 -8.07
C ASN A 105 -2.12 12.42 -8.77
N SER A 106 -1.22 13.19 -8.13
CA SER A 106 -0.63 14.38 -8.77
C SER A 106 0.21 14.05 -10.02
N TYR A 107 0.60 12.79 -10.17
CA TYR A 107 1.31 12.26 -11.34
C TYR A 107 0.38 11.58 -12.36
N GLY A 108 -0.93 11.64 -12.16
CA GLY A 108 -1.90 11.02 -13.07
C GLY A 108 -2.09 9.51 -12.85
N ILE A 109 -1.66 8.98 -11.70
CA ILE A 109 -1.81 7.57 -11.36
C ILE A 109 -2.94 7.42 -10.34
N ASN A 110 -3.89 6.54 -10.61
CA ASN A 110 -4.96 6.19 -9.67
C ASN A 110 -4.39 5.37 -8.51
N CYS A 111 -5.00 5.50 -7.33
CA CYS A 111 -4.60 4.71 -6.19
C CYS A 111 -5.80 4.03 -5.52
N VAL A 112 -5.55 2.85 -4.99
CA VAL A 112 -6.44 2.11 -4.09
C VAL A 112 -5.70 1.89 -2.80
N LEU A 113 -6.11 2.54 -1.71
CA LEU A 113 -5.53 2.32 -0.39
C LEU A 113 -6.22 1.15 0.29
N VAL A 114 -5.44 0.15 0.71
CA VAL A 114 -5.98 -1.02 1.41
C VAL A 114 -5.79 -0.87 2.92
N LYS A 115 -6.91 -0.89 3.64
CA LYS A 115 -6.95 -1.05 5.08
C LYS A 115 -7.07 -2.55 5.38
N TYR A 116 -5.95 -3.26 5.30
CA TYR A 116 -5.94 -4.70 5.53
C TYR A 116 -5.95 -5.06 7.01
N ARG A 117 -6.28 -6.31 7.34
CA ARG A 117 -6.44 -6.80 8.72
C ARG A 117 -5.14 -6.78 9.52
N VAL A 118 -5.19 -6.12 10.68
CA VAL A 118 -4.15 -6.07 11.70
C VAL A 118 -4.81 -6.07 13.09
N PRO A 119 -4.11 -6.55 14.16
CA PRO A 119 -2.82 -7.23 14.15
C PRO A 119 -2.87 -8.59 13.48
N ARG A 120 -1.70 -9.18 13.20
CA ARG A 120 -1.60 -10.56 12.72
C ARG A 120 -2.42 -11.50 13.59
N ARG A 121 -3.06 -12.51 12.98
CA ARG A 121 -3.92 -13.47 13.68
C ARG A 121 -3.07 -14.56 14.34
N GLU A 122 -3.40 -14.86 15.59
CA GLU A 122 -2.73 -15.93 16.35
C GLU A 122 -2.88 -17.28 15.64
N GLY A 123 -1.81 -18.08 15.66
CA GLY A 123 -1.79 -19.40 15.02
C GLY A 123 -1.71 -19.39 13.50
N LEU A 124 -1.67 -18.21 12.84
CA LEU A 124 -1.51 -18.07 11.40
C LEU A 124 -0.20 -17.36 11.05
N ASP A 125 0.28 -17.59 9.84
CA ASP A 125 1.35 -16.78 9.28
C ASP A 125 0.96 -15.30 9.30
N LYS A 126 1.93 -14.42 9.60
CA LYS A 126 1.70 -12.98 9.75
C LYS A 126 0.99 -12.32 8.57
N HIS A 127 1.17 -12.87 7.38
CA HIS A 127 0.60 -12.37 6.13
C HIS A 127 -0.72 -13.06 5.72
N ALA A 128 -1.13 -14.15 6.38
CA ALA A 128 -2.22 -15.00 5.90
C ALA A 128 -3.55 -14.25 5.72
N ALA A 129 -4.03 -13.59 6.77
CA ALA A 129 -5.26 -12.81 6.68
C ALA A 129 -5.09 -11.55 5.79
N PRO A 130 -4.01 -10.74 5.93
CA PRO A 130 -3.72 -9.62 5.02
C PRO A 130 -3.63 -10.01 3.54
N LEU A 131 -3.10 -11.20 3.20
CA LEU A 131 -3.02 -11.66 1.81
C LEU A 131 -4.40 -11.84 1.20
N GLN A 132 -5.36 -12.40 1.94
CA GLN A 132 -6.75 -12.50 1.50
C GLN A 132 -7.32 -11.13 1.16
N ASP A 133 -7.03 -10.13 1.99
CA ASP A 133 -7.53 -8.77 1.81
C ASP A 133 -6.93 -8.10 0.57
N VAL A 134 -5.62 -8.24 0.36
CA VAL A 134 -4.95 -7.66 -0.82
C VAL A 134 -5.34 -8.39 -2.10
N GLN A 135 -5.44 -9.71 -2.10
CA GLN A 135 -5.94 -10.45 -3.25
C GLN A 135 -7.38 -10.03 -3.61
N ARG A 136 -8.25 -9.85 -2.60
CA ARG A 136 -9.61 -9.36 -2.83
C ARG A 136 -9.61 -7.90 -3.32
N ALA A 137 -8.73 -7.04 -2.83
CA ALA A 137 -8.59 -5.68 -3.32
C ALA A 137 -8.14 -5.63 -4.79
N ILE A 138 -7.21 -6.51 -5.21
CA ILE A 138 -6.80 -6.65 -6.62
C ILE A 138 -7.99 -7.08 -7.48
N ALA A 139 -8.72 -8.12 -7.07
CA ALA A 139 -9.88 -8.62 -7.79
C ALA A 139 -10.96 -7.53 -7.93
N TYR A 140 -11.31 -6.87 -6.83
CA TYR A 140 -12.29 -5.80 -6.80
C TYR A 140 -11.89 -4.64 -7.72
N THR A 141 -10.65 -4.16 -7.62
CA THR A 141 -10.13 -3.07 -8.46
C THR A 141 -10.19 -3.42 -9.94
N ARG A 142 -9.75 -4.62 -10.31
CA ARG A 142 -9.73 -5.09 -11.71
C ARG A 142 -11.15 -5.23 -12.28
N SER A 143 -12.10 -5.71 -11.49
CA SER A 143 -13.49 -5.86 -11.90
C SER A 143 -14.21 -4.52 -12.06
N HIS A 144 -13.79 -3.47 -11.37
CA HIS A 144 -14.36 -2.12 -11.49
C HIS A 144 -13.60 -1.22 -12.47
N ALA A 145 -12.69 -1.78 -13.28
CA ALA A 145 -11.83 -0.99 -14.16
C ALA A 145 -12.62 -0.08 -15.11
N GLY A 146 -13.69 -0.57 -15.68
CA GLY A 146 -14.57 0.23 -16.57
C GLY A 146 -15.27 1.36 -15.83
N GLU A 147 -15.83 1.08 -14.66
CA GLU A 147 -16.56 2.06 -13.83
C GLU A 147 -15.61 3.18 -13.32
N TRP A 148 -14.39 2.80 -12.95
CA TRP A 148 -13.40 3.72 -12.40
C TRP A 148 -12.52 4.42 -13.44
N ASN A 149 -12.78 4.15 -14.73
CA ASN A 149 -11.99 4.68 -15.84
C ASN A 149 -10.48 4.43 -15.67
N ILE A 150 -10.14 3.17 -15.34
CA ILE A 150 -8.77 2.66 -15.22
C ILE A 150 -8.54 1.51 -16.20
N ASN A 151 -7.27 1.19 -16.46
CA ASN A 151 -6.92 0.07 -17.33
C ASN A 151 -6.74 -1.21 -16.51
N SER A 152 -7.51 -2.26 -16.80
CA SER A 152 -7.46 -3.56 -16.12
C SER A 152 -6.10 -4.27 -16.22
N ASP A 153 -5.29 -3.93 -17.23
CA ASP A 153 -3.98 -4.52 -17.49
C ASP A 153 -2.82 -3.64 -16.99
N LYS A 154 -3.14 -2.60 -16.21
CA LYS A 154 -2.17 -1.66 -15.62
C LYS A 154 -2.43 -1.44 -14.11
N ILE A 155 -2.66 -2.54 -13.39
CA ILE A 155 -2.93 -2.53 -11.95
C ILE A 155 -1.74 -3.16 -11.22
N GLY A 156 -0.95 -2.35 -10.53
CA GLY A 156 0.18 -2.80 -9.72
C GLY A 156 -0.10 -2.72 -8.22
N VAL A 157 0.82 -3.29 -7.44
CA VAL A 157 0.83 -3.17 -5.98
C VAL A 157 2.04 -2.35 -5.53
N LEU A 158 1.86 -1.52 -4.53
CA LEU A 158 2.91 -0.77 -3.87
C LEU A 158 2.82 -1.00 -2.36
N GLY A 159 3.92 -1.40 -1.73
CA GLY A 159 3.94 -1.62 -0.30
C GLY A 159 5.14 -1.02 0.40
N PHE A 160 4.98 -0.81 1.69
CA PHE A 160 5.99 -0.25 2.59
C PHE A 160 6.30 -1.23 3.71
N SER A 161 7.57 -1.48 4.01
CA SER A 161 7.96 -2.32 5.16
C SER A 161 7.23 -3.68 5.17
N ALA A 162 6.42 -3.99 6.17
CA ALA A 162 5.57 -5.18 6.19
C ALA A 162 4.52 -5.19 5.06
N GLY A 163 4.02 -4.03 4.63
CA GLY A 163 3.14 -3.90 3.46
C GLY A 163 3.88 -4.20 2.14
N ALA A 164 5.19 -3.95 2.07
CA ALA A 164 6.01 -4.38 0.95
C ALA A 164 6.22 -5.90 0.94
N HIS A 165 6.43 -6.52 2.10
CA HIS A 165 6.39 -7.98 2.20
C HIS A 165 5.06 -8.53 1.70
N LEU A 166 3.94 -7.96 2.16
CA LEU A 166 2.60 -8.36 1.73
C LEU A 166 2.41 -8.22 0.22
N SER A 167 2.91 -7.13 -0.37
CA SER A 167 2.90 -6.89 -1.82
C SER A 167 3.74 -7.92 -2.57
N ALA A 168 4.91 -8.29 -2.05
CA ALA A 168 5.76 -9.35 -2.62
C ALA A 168 5.09 -10.73 -2.53
N VAL A 169 4.46 -11.05 -1.40
CA VAL A 169 3.69 -12.31 -1.24
C VAL A 169 2.53 -12.35 -2.22
N ALA A 170 1.75 -11.27 -2.37
CA ALA A 170 0.65 -11.19 -3.35
C ALA A 170 1.17 -11.34 -4.79
N SER A 171 2.33 -10.76 -5.11
CA SER A 171 2.96 -10.82 -6.44
C SER A 171 3.56 -12.18 -6.79
N THR A 172 3.78 -13.06 -5.82
CA THR A 172 4.38 -14.38 -6.02
C THR A 172 3.41 -15.54 -5.72
N ASN A 173 2.21 -15.24 -5.17
CA ASN A 173 1.19 -16.24 -4.82
C ASN A 173 -0.18 -15.96 -5.49
N TYR A 174 -0.18 -15.32 -6.65
CA TYR A 174 -1.40 -14.95 -7.39
C TYR A 174 -2.09 -16.14 -8.07
N GLY A 175 -1.40 -17.26 -8.26
CA GLY A 175 -1.92 -18.43 -8.97
C GLY A 175 -3.05 -19.18 -8.23
N SER A 176 -3.25 -18.88 -6.94
CA SER A 176 -4.36 -19.44 -6.16
C SER A 176 -4.93 -18.38 -5.21
N ARG A 177 -6.25 -18.36 -5.09
CA ARG A 177 -6.95 -17.51 -4.13
C ARG A 177 -6.78 -18.08 -2.73
N SER A 178 -6.41 -17.23 -1.77
CA SER A 178 -6.22 -17.62 -0.36
C SER A 178 -7.50 -17.58 0.48
N TYR A 179 -8.64 -17.26 -0.14
CA TYR A 179 -9.98 -17.22 0.47
C TYR A 179 -11.01 -17.87 -0.45
N GLN A 180 -12.19 -18.20 0.06
CA GLN A 180 -13.29 -18.73 -0.75
C GLN A 180 -13.88 -17.62 -1.63
N ARG A 181 -14.28 -17.98 -2.88
CA ARG A 181 -14.92 -17.04 -3.79
C ARG A 181 -16.14 -16.39 -3.13
N VAL A 182 -16.18 -15.05 -3.17
CA VAL A 182 -17.24 -14.24 -2.54
C VAL A 182 -18.36 -13.93 -3.57
N ASP A 183 -17.97 -13.46 -4.74
CA ASP A 183 -18.90 -13.00 -5.79
C ASP A 183 -18.23 -13.03 -7.19
N SER A 184 -18.86 -12.42 -8.18
CA SER A 184 -18.35 -12.35 -9.57
C SER A 184 -17.08 -11.49 -9.72
N TYR A 185 -16.79 -10.59 -8.77
CA TYR A 185 -15.55 -9.79 -8.82
C TYR A 185 -14.30 -10.66 -8.63
N ASP A 186 -14.46 -11.86 -8.10
CA ASP A 186 -13.36 -12.81 -7.92
C ASP A 186 -13.03 -13.64 -9.19
N ASP A 187 -13.75 -13.46 -10.29
CA ASP A 187 -13.56 -14.24 -11.52
C ASP A 187 -12.48 -13.62 -12.45
N VAL A 188 -11.62 -12.76 -11.90
CA VAL A 188 -10.54 -12.09 -12.61
C VAL A 188 -9.17 -12.52 -12.09
N SER A 189 -8.10 -12.15 -12.81
CA SER A 189 -6.73 -12.43 -12.40
C SER A 189 -6.36 -11.68 -11.12
N LEU A 190 -5.70 -12.39 -10.20
CA LEU A 190 -5.13 -11.84 -8.96
C LEU A 190 -3.69 -11.37 -9.15
N ARG A 191 -3.09 -11.59 -10.33
CA ARG A 191 -1.72 -11.20 -10.60
C ARG A 191 -1.61 -9.68 -10.79
N PRO A 192 -0.81 -8.97 -9.98
CA PRO A 192 -0.48 -7.58 -10.26
C PRO A 192 0.28 -7.45 -11.59
N ASP A 193 0.14 -6.32 -12.28
CA ASP A 193 0.85 -6.09 -13.54
C ASP A 193 2.26 -5.56 -13.30
N PHE A 194 2.51 -4.97 -12.12
CA PHE A 194 3.83 -4.55 -11.63
C PHE A 194 3.85 -4.46 -10.11
N THR A 195 5.06 -4.40 -9.53
CA THR A 195 5.26 -4.38 -8.08
C THR A 195 6.26 -3.29 -7.68
N VAL A 196 5.92 -2.49 -6.66
CA VAL A 196 6.79 -1.46 -6.07
C VAL A 196 7.00 -1.78 -4.59
N LEU A 197 8.24 -1.99 -4.18
CA LEU A 197 8.61 -2.35 -2.81
C LEU A 197 9.49 -1.27 -2.20
N VAL A 198 8.99 -0.58 -1.18
CA VAL A 198 9.69 0.52 -0.52
C VAL A 198 10.14 0.06 0.88
N TYR A 199 11.42 0.08 1.13
CA TYR A 199 12.09 -0.46 2.33
C TYR A 199 11.45 -1.77 2.82
N PRO A 200 11.38 -2.81 1.96
CA PRO A 200 10.67 -4.03 2.30
C PRO A 200 11.30 -4.73 3.50
N ALA A 201 10.44 -5.13 4.45
CA ALA A 201 10.83 -6.00 5.55
C ALA A 201 10.56 -7.47 5.20
N TYR A 202 11.18 -8.40 5.93
CA TYR A 202 10.85 -9.83 5.95
C TYR A 202 10.97 -10.59 4.63
N LEU A 203 11.67 -10.07 3.62
CA LEU A 203 11.88 -10.80 2.37
C LEU A 203 13.11 -11.72 2.41
N SER A 204 14.04 -11.50 3.34
CA SER A 204 15.24 -12.31 3.52
C SER A 204 15.05 -13.44 4.53
N ALA A 205 15.74 -14.54 4.30
CA ALA A 205 15.93 -15.65 5.20
C ALA A 205 17.44 -15.95 5.36
N ASP A 206 17.78 -16.97 6.14
CA ASP A 206 19.17 -17.37 6.36
C ASP A 206 19.86 -17.80 5.05
N ASN A 207 21.19 -17.81 5.08
CA ASN A 207 22.05 -18.27 3.97
C ASN A 207 21.80 -17.52 2.63
N PHE A 208 21.62 -16.20 2.68
CA PHE A 208 21.42 -15.34 1.51
C PHE A 208 20.19 -15.76 0.66
N SER A 209 19.18 -16.34 1.27
CA SER A 209 17.96 -16.78 0.62
C SER A 209 16.79 -15.82 0.87
N ILE A 210 15.70 -15.99 0.12
CA ILE A 210 14.44 -15.29 0.39
C ILE A 210 13.54 -16.11 1.31
N SER A 211 12.61 -15.43 1.97
CA SER A 211 11.62 -16.06 2.84
C SER A 211 10.79 -17.11 2.07
N PRO A 212 10.48 -18.27 2.68
CA PRO A 212 9.92 -19.43 1.97
C PRO A 212 8.50 -19.21 1.42
N GLU A 213 7.77 -18.23 1.94
CA GLU A 213 6.47 -17.82 1.41
C GLU A 213 6.54 -17.12 0.06
N LEU A 214 7.73 -16.64 -0.36
CA LEU A 214 7.94 -15.95 -1.62
C LEU A 214 8.26 -16.94 -2.74
N LYS A 215 7.31 -17.15 -3.65
CA LYS A 215 7.44 -18.10 -4.76
C LYS A 215 7.81 -17.39 -6.05
N VAL A 216 9.04 -16.84 -6.09
CA VAL A 216 9.54 -16.13 -7.26
C VAL A 216 9.75 -17.10 -8.43
N ASP A 217 9.15 -16.78 -9.58
CA ASP A 217 9.32 -17.50 -10.85
C ASP A 217 9.34 -16.51 -12.02
N GLY A 218 9.52 -17.03 -13.26
CA GLY A 218 9.58 -16.21 -14.47
C GLY A 218 8.28 -15.44 -14.78
N ASN A 219 7.16 -15.75 -14.11
CA ASN A 219 5.89 -15.05 -14.27
C ASN A 219 5.65 -14.02 -13.15
N THR A 220 6.56 -13.89 -12.19
CA THR A 220 6.51 -12.82 -11.18
C THR A 220 6.46 -11.46 -11.87
N PRO A 221 5.60 -10.52 -11.46
CA PRO A 221 5.50 -9.21 -12.11
C PRO A 221 6.81 -8.44 -12.12
N PRO A 222 7.07 -7.58 -13.12
CA PRO A 222 8.16 -6.61 -13.08
C PRO A 222 8.17 -5.86 -11.76
N THR A 223 9.34 -5.73 -11.13
CA THR A 223 9.45 -5.23 -9.75
C THR A 223 10.52 -4.15 -9.62
N ILE A 224 10.20 -3.06 -8.91
CA ILE A 224 11.17 -2.07 -8.47
C ILE A 224 11.29 -2.07 -6.95
N LEU A 225 12.53 -2.04 -6.45
CA LEU A 225 12.86 -1.94 -5.02
C LEU A 225 13.50 -0.58 -4.72
N ILE A 226 13.06 0.02 -3.64
CA ILE A 226 13.60 1.28 -3.08
C ILE A 226 14.11 0.97 -1.68
N GLN A 227 15.39 1.19 -1.41
CA GLN A 227 16.00 0.85 -0.12
C GLN A 227 17.09 1.85 0.26
N THR A 228 17.42 1.91 1.54
CA THR A 228 18.55 2.65 2.08
C THR A 228 19.58 1.71 2.71
N GLN A 229 20.86 2.03 2.53
CA GLN A 229 21.96 1.21 3.05
C GLN A 229 22.02 1.21 4.59
N ASP A 230 21.59 2.28 5.22
CA ASP A 230 21.58 2.45 6.67
C ASP A 230 20.37 1.84 7.37
N ASP A 231 19.43 1.23 6.64
CA ASP A 231 18.38 0.37 7.19
C ASP A 231 18.95 -1.01 7.53
N LYS A 232 19.71 -1.07 8.61
CA LYS A 232 20.45 -2.27 9.02
C LYS A 232 19.59 -3.50 9.29
N SER A 233 18.31 -3.30 9.57
CA SER A 233 17.38 -4.39 9.89
C SER A 233 16.83 -5.08 8.64
N PHE A 234 16.70 -4.36 7.52
CA PHE A 234 15.96 -4.86 6.38
C PHE A 234 16.64 -4.69 5.02
N ILE A 235 17.86 -4.17 4.96
CA ILE A 235 18.57 -4.03 3.68
C ILE A 235 18.70 -5.37 2.95
N ASP A 236 18.95 -6.46 3.65
CA ASP A 236 19.09 -7.80 3.09
C ASP A 236 17.79 -8.26 2.41
N SER A 237 16.64 -7.83 2.90
CA SER A 237 15.34 -8.09 2.24
C SER A 237 15.34 -7.64 0.78
N SER A 238 15.83 -6.43 0.51
CA SER A 238 15.91 -5.91 -0.86
C SER A 238 16.97 -6.61 -1.69
N LEU A 239 18.17 -6.85 -1.12
CA LEU A 239 19.28 -7.44 -1.84
C LEU A 239 18.98 -8.88 -2.28
N PHE A 240 18.45 -9.71 -1.38
CA PHE A 240 18.21 -11.11 -1.68
C PHE A 240 16.97 -11.30 -2.57
N TYR A 241 15.94 -10.49 -2.37
CA TYR A 241 14.77 -10.54 -3.25
C TYR A 241 15.10 -10.08 -4.67
N TYR A 242 15.89 -8.99 -4.82
CA TYR A 242 16.37 -8.57 -6.13
C TYR A 242 17.20 -9.67 -6.82
N TYR A 243 18.07 -10.34 -6.06
CA TYR A 243 18.86 -11.47 -6.60
C TYR A 243 17.94 -12.62 -7.06
N ALA A 244 16.92 -12.97 -6.28
CA ALA A 244 15.95 -13.99 -6.67
C ALA A 244 15.17 -13.62 -7.96
N LEU A 245 14.75 -12.35 -8.09
CA LEU A 245 14.12 -11.86 -9.32
C LEU A 245 15.04 -11.99 -10.55
N LYS A 246 16.31 -11.60 -10.38
CA LYS A 246 17.33 -11.71 -11.43
C LYS A 246 17.54 -13.17 -11.86
N GLU A 247 17.65 -14.10 -10.92
CA GLU A 247 17.81 -15.54 -11.22
C GLU A 247 16.58 -16.12 -11.94
N ALA A 248 15.38 -15.60 -11.64
CA ALA A 248 14.14 -15.98 -12.31
C ALA A 248 13.91 -15.26 -13.66
N ASN A 249 14.83 -14.42 -14.11
CA ASN A 249 14.72 -13.58 -15.31
C ASN A 249 13.51 -12.62 -15.28
N VAL A 250 13.11 -12.17 -14.10
CA VAL A 250 12.06 -11.15 -13.93
C VAL A 250 12.67 -9.77 -14.16
N PRO A 251 12.07 -8.90 -14.99
CA PRO A 251 12.51 -7.51 -15.12
C PRO A 251 12.45 -6.80 -13.76
N ALA A 252 13.60 -6.36 -13.25
CA ALA A 252 13.68 -5.73 -11.95
C ALA A 252 14.62 -4.51 -11.95
N ALA A 253 14.27 -3.50 -11.15
CA ALA A 253 15.12 -2.36 -10.84
C ALA A 253 15.31 -2.24 -9.32
N MET A 254 16.46 -1.74 -8.87
CA MET A 254 16.69 -1.42 -7.48
C MET A 254 17.41 -0.07 -7.35
N HIS A 255 16.87 0.80 -6.51
CA HIS A 255 17.50 2.05 -6.10
C HIS A 255 17.94 1.95 -4.65
N LEU A 256 19.24 1.85 -4.44
CA LEU A 256 19.85 1.81 -3.12
C LEU A 256 20.46 3.18 -2.80
N TYR A 257 19.97 3.83 -1.76
CA TYR A 257 20.43 5.13 -1.29
C TYR A 257 21.37 4.97 -0.08
N PRO A 258 22.32 5.87 0.12
CA PRO A 258 23.30 5.73 1.20
C PRO A 258 22.66 5.88 2.59
N SER A 259 21.59 6.69 2.70
CA SER A 259 20.96 7.01 3.98
C SER A 259 19.49 7.38 3.84
N GLY A 260 18.75 7.27 4.94
CA GLY A 260 17.32 7.55 5.06
C GLY A 260 16.66 6.69 6.12
N GLY A 261 17.31 5.60 6.55
CA GLY A 261 16.80 4.66 7.53
C GLY A 261 15.55 3.92 7.03
N HIS A 262 14.62 3.66 7.95
CA HIS A 262 13.39 2.94 7.72
C HIS A 262 12.16 3.81 8.02
N GLY A 263 11.05 3.63 7.30
CA GLY A 263 9.77 4.28 7.62
C GLY A 263 9.68 5.76 7.25
N TYR A 264 10.37 6.21 6.19
CA TYR A 264 10.36 7.61 5.75
C TYR A 264 9.10 7.99 4.94
N GLY A 265 8.36 7.03 4.39
CA GLY A 265 7.22 7.28 3.50
C GLY A 265 7.63 8.08 2.26
N ALA A 266 6.90 9.16 1.96
CA ALA A 266 7.28 10.15 0.93
C ALA A 266 7.48 11.55 1.50
N ARG A 267 7.67 11.68 2.82
CA ARG A 267 7.92 12.96 3.49
C ARG A 267 9.36 13.40 3.28
N ASN A 268 9.58 14.72 3.24
CA ASN A 268 10.93 15.26 3.10
C ASN A 268 11.71 15.12 4.43
N THR A 269 12.61 14.17 4.48
CA THR A 269 13.51 13.89 5.61
C THR A 269 14.91 14.50 5.43
N GLY A 270 15.14 15.24 4.35
CA GLY A 270 16.46 15.82 4.02
C GLY A 270 17.43 14.83 3.35
N HIS A 271 17.02 13.60 3.09
CA HIS A 271 17.84 12.59 2.42
C HIS A 271 17.49 12.45 0.93
N THR A 272 18.44 12.04 0.11
CA THR A 272 18.24 11.84 -1.34
C THR A 272 17.20 10.78 -1.67
N VAL A 273 16.93 9.86 -0.75
CA VAL A 273 15.86 8.87 -0.92
C VAL A 273 14.47 9.51 -1.12
N ASN A 274 14.27 10.75 -0.72
CA ASN A 274 12.99 11.46 -0.94
C ASN A 274 12.59 11.57 -2.42
N GLU A 275 13.53 11.35 -3.34
CA GLU A 275 13.27 11.31 -4.78
C GLU A 275 12.64 9.99 -5.28
N TRP A 276 12.49 8.99 -4.43
CA TRP A 276 12.04 7.67 -4.84
C TRP A 276 10.73 7.66 -5.65
N PRO A 277 9.72 8.54 -5.41
CA PRO A 277 8.51 8.52 -6.22
C PRO A 277 8.79 8.83 -7.70
N HIS A 278 9.75 9.74 -7.98
CA HIS A 278 10.17 10.04 -9.35
C HIS A 278 10.92 8.87 -10.00
N ARG A 279 11.66 8.07 -9.22
CA ARG A 279 12.31 6.85 -9.73
C ARG A 279 11.28 5.80 -10.14
N VAL A 280 10.21 5.66 -9.36
CA VAL A 280 9.08 4.79 -9.73
C VAL A 280 8.42 5.28 -11.02
N LEU A 281 8.18 6.59 -11.19
CA LEU A 281 7.61 7.12 -12.43
C LEU A 281 8.49 6.84 -13.65
N SER A 282 9.81 7.06 -13.53
CA SER A 282 10.76 6.76 -14.62
C SER A 282 10.71 5.28 -14.98
N TRP A 283 10.74 4.42 -13.96
CA TRP A 283 10.67 2.97 -14.17
C TRP A 283 9.33 2.51 -14.79
N LEU A 284 8.20 3.12 -14.41
CA LEU A 284 6.90 2.82 -15.02
C LEU A 284 6.87 3.18 -16.53
N ARG A 285 7.65 4.19 -16.96
CA ARG A 285 7.86 4.48 -18.39
C ARG A 285 8.70 3.39 -19.06
N ASP A 286 9.79 2.98 -18.42
CA ASP A 286 10.68 1.94 -18.95
C ASP A 286 9.94 0.62 -19.21
N ILE A 287 9.01 0.26 -18.32
CA ILE A 287 8.17 -0.94 -18.48
C ILE A 287 6.85 -0.67 -19.23
N LYS A 288 6.67 0.53 -19.83
CA LYS A 288 5.54 0.94 -20.69
C LYS A 288 4.18 0.94 -20.00
N MET A 289 4.13 1.16 -18.69
CA MET A 289 2.88 1.33 -17.96
C MET A 289 2.32 2.75 -18.15
N ILE A 290 3.19 3.76 -18.22
CA ILE A 290 2.85 5.16 -18.55
C ILE A 290 3.67 5.63 -19.75
N GLU A 291 3.24 6.73 -20.37
CA GLU A 291 3.95 7.41 -21.48
C GLU A 291 5.11 8.28 -20.98
#